data_8f7f13f8c9aa5ceabae98fec6a8f49ff
#
_entry.id   8f7f13f8c9aa5ceabae98fec6a8f49ff
#
_cell.length_a   1.000
_cell.length_b   1.000
_cell.length_c   1.000
_cell.angle_alpha   90.00
_cell.angle_beta   90.00
_cell.angle_gamma   90.00
#
_symmetry.space_group_name_H-M   'P 1'
#
loop_
_entity.id
_entity.type
_entity.pdbx_description
1 polymer ?
#
loop_
_entity_poly.entity_id
_entity_poly.type
_entity_poly.pdbx_seq_one_letter_code
_entity_poly.pdbx_strand_id
1 'polypeptide(L)'
;MKKVALIFGVTGQDGAYLSKFLLKKGYIVHGVKRRASQHNTFRIDDIYSDPLIKKNNFFLHYGDVTDSISVFSIINKIKPDEIYNLAAQSHVAVSFDLPEYTSNTDASGALRILESIVKINKKIKFYQAGSSEMFGKVVETPQNEKTPFYPRSPYGVAKVYAYWITINYREAYDLFATNGILFNHESPLRGETFVTRKIVIALCKIFLGSSEKLYLGNIYSKRDWGHAEDYVIAMWKILQKNKPQDYVISSDKQYSVKYFVDLVCKLLGIKLVWKGSGIKEKGYWKKKNI
;
A
#
# COMPACT_ATOMS: atom_id res chain seq x y z
N MET A 1 -23.37 19.01 -2.62
CA MET A 1 -21.94 19.35 -2.81
C MET A 1 -21.15 18.09 -3.12
N LYS A 2 -20.08 18.17 -3.93
CA LYS A 2 -19.18 17.03 -4.15
C LYS A 2 -18.39 16.76 -2.87
N LYS A 3 -18.19 15.50 -2.51
CA LYS A 3 -17.30 15.12 -1.41
C LYS A 3 -15.84 15.40 -1.76
N VAL A 4 -15.07 15.80 -0.75
CA VAL A 4 -13.64 16.11 -0.86
C VAL A 4 -12.84 15.02 -0.14
N ALA A 5 -11.92 14.37 -0.86
CA ALA A 5 -11.02 13.38 -0.31
C ALA A 5 -9.57 13.89 -0.31
N LEU A 6 -8.85 13.66 0.78
CA LEU A 6 -7.42 13.91 0.90
C LEU A 6 -6.66 12.59 1.03
N ILE A 7 -5.68 12.36 0.16
CA ILE A 7 -4.88 11.13 0.10
C ILE A 7 -3.42 11.45 0.42
N PHE A 8 -2.92 11.01 1.56
CA PHE A 8 -1.50 10.95 1.83
C PHE A 8 -0.90 9.70 1.17
N GLY A 9 0.20 9.85 0.43
CA GLY A 9 0.79 8.76 -0.35
C GLY A 9 0.15 8.55 -1.74
N VAL A 10 -0.38 9.61 -2.33
CA VAL A 10 -1.09 9.59 -3.63
C VAL A 10 -0.26 9.03 -4.80
N THR A 11 1.06 9.13 -4.73
CA THR A 11 1.98 8.64 -5.78
C THR A 11 2.32 7.15 -5.66
N GLY A 12 1.83 6.48 -4.62
CA GLY A 12 1.92 5.03 -4.45
C GLY A 12 0.93 4.28 -5.35
N GLN A 13 1.05 2.94 -5.39
CA GLN A 13 0.13 2.07 -6.10
C GLN A 13 -1.33 2.35 -5.71
N ASP A 14 -1.62 2.22 -4.42
CA ASP A 14 -2.98 2.34 -3.89
C ASP A 14 -3.51 3.76 -4.01
N GLY A 15 -2.63 4.76 -3.79
CA GLY A 15 -2.98 6.17 -3.97
C GLY A 15 -3.42 6.49 -5.39
N ALA A 16 -2.76 5.91 -6.39
CA ALA A 16 -3.12 6.07 -7.79
C ALA A 16 -4.47 5.42 -8.13
N TYR A 17 -4.68 4.15 -7.73
CA TYR A 17 -5.96 3.47 -7.94
C TYR A 17 -7.10 4.16 -7.19
N LEU A 18 -6.88 4.55 -5.93
CA LEU A 18 -7.89 5.24 -5.12
C LEU A 18 -8.27 6.59 -5.74
N SER A 19 -7.28 7.35 -6.23
CA SER A 19 -7.54 8.62 -6.91
C SER A 19 -8.44 8.43 -8.13
N LYS A 20 -8.11 7.49 -9.00
CA LYS A 20 -8.92 7.15 -10.18
C LYS A 20 -10.34 6.70 -9.81
N PHE A 21 -10.45 5.86 -8.79
CA PHE A 21 -11.73 5.37 -8.31
C PHE A 21 -12.61 6.49 -7.73
N LEU A 22 -12.06 7.36 -6.89
CA LEU A 22 -12.79 8.48 -6.28
C LEU A 22 -13.21 9.53 -7.32
N LEU A 23 -12.35 9.82 -8.30
CA LEU A 23 -12.71 10.70 -9.43
C LEU A 23 -13.90 10.16 -10.22
N LYS A 24 -13.90 8.85 -10.53
CA LYS A 24 -15.05 8.18 -11.17
C LYS A 24 -16.34 8.25 -10.33
N LYS A 25 -16.20 8.33 -9.01
CA LYS A 25 -17.34 8.54 -8.08
C LYS A 25 -17.75 10.00 -7.90
N GLY A 26 -17.11 10.92 -8.61
CA GLY A 26 -17.46 12.33 -8.59
C GLY A 26 -16.87 13.13 -7.42
N TYR A 27 -15.88 12.59 -6.69
CA TYR A 27 -15.15 13.32 -5.66
C TYR A 27 -14.25 14.40 -6.24
N ILE A 28 -13.96 15.41 -5.42
CA ILE A 28 -12.78 16.25 -5.56
C ILE A 28 -11.66 15.57 -4.78
N VAL A 29 -10.55 15.27 -5.45
CA VAL A 29 -9.42 14.52 -4.88
C VAL A 29 -8.21 15.44 -4.70
N HIS A 30 -7.73 15.55 -3.48
CA HIS A 30 -6.49 16.20 -3.12
C HIS A 30 -5.45 15.13 -2.76
N GLY A 31 -4.32 15.13 -3.44
CA GLY A 31 -3.22 14.20 -3.20
C GLY A 31 -2.02 14.90 -2.57
N VAL A 32 -1.44 14.30 -1.54
CA VAL A 32 -0.18 14.76 -0.94
C VAL A 32 0.97 13.93 -1.48
N LYS A 33 1.99 14.59 -2.03
CA LYS A 33 3.23 14.00 -2.50
C LYS A 33 4.44 14.66 -1.87
N ARG A 34 5.48 13.87 -1.59
CA ARG A 34 6.76 14.41 -1.11
C ARG A 34 7.51 15.11 -2.24
N ARG A 35 8.32 16.11 -1.89
CA ARG A 35 9.29 16.67 -2.82
C ARG A 35 10.39 15.64 -3.08
N ALA A 36 10.62 15.33 -4.34
CA ALA A 36 11.72 14.48 -4.79
C ALA A 36 12.45 15.20 -5.94
N SER A 37 13.75 14.95 -6.09
CA SER A 37 14.54 15.46 -7.23
C SER A 37 14.20 14.72 -8.53
N GLN A 38 13.80 13.44 -8.42
CA GLN A 38 13.35 12.65 -9.56
C GLN A 38 11.83 12.71 -9.73
N HIS A 39 11.36 12.43 -10.94
CA HIS A 39 9.95 12.31 -11.26
C HIS A 39 9.33 11.11 -10.49
N ASN A 40 8.32 11.40 -9.66
CA ASN A 40 7.69 10.41 -8.79
C ASN A 40 6.17 10.33 -8.94
N THR A 41 5.61 10.91 -10.02
CA THR A 41 4.16 10.97 -10.28
C THR A 41 3.69 10.03 -11.38
N PHE A 42 4.56 9.23 -11.99
CA PHE A 42 4.26 8.42 -13.18
C PHE A 42 3.00 7.55 -13.05
N ARG A 43 2.60 7.16 -11.82
CA ARG A 43 1.38 6.36 -11.57
C ARG A 43 0.09 7.17 -11.70
N ILE A 44 0.20 8.50 -11.63
CA ILE A 44 -0.93 9.43 -11.64
C ILE A 44 -0.83 10.47 -12.76
N ASP A 45 0.17 10.35 -13.64
CA ASP A 45 0.38 11.33 -14.71
C ASP A 45 -0.80 11.38 -15.68
N ASP A 46 -1.43 10.25 -15.94
CA ASP A 46 -2.61 10.16 -16.79
C ASP A 46 -3.78 11.01 -16.29
N ILE A 47 -3.99 11.08 -14.97
CA ILE A 47 -5.03 11.93 -14.37
C ILE A 47 -4.54 13.36 -14.11
N TYR A 48 -3.26 13.55 -13.82
CA TYR A 48 -2.69 14.85 -13.54
C TYR A 48 -2.45 15.67 -14.81
N SER A 49 -2.17 15.02 -15.94
CA SER A 49 -1.95 15.65 -17.24
C SER A 49 -3.25 15.95 -17.98
N ASP A 50 -4.36 15.33 -17.62
CA ASP A 50 -5.66 15.59 -18.22
C ASP A 50 -6.19 16.97 -17.80
N PRO A 51 -6.31 17.97 -18.73
CA PRO A 51 -6.76 19.30 -18.39
C PRO A 51 -8.17 19.35 -17.81
N LEU A 52 -9.05 18.42 -18.20
CA LEU A 52 -10.44 18.35 -17.74
C LEU A 52 -10.52 17.86 -16.29
N ILE A 53 -9.68 16.93 -15.91
CA ILE A 53 -9.60 16.39 -14.55
C ILE A 53 -8.83 17.33 -13.63
N LYS A 54 -7.62 17.74 -14.02
CA LYS A 54 -6.71 18.58 -13.23
C LYS A 54 -7.33 19.91 -12.84
N LYS A 55 -8.05 20.56 -13.75
CA LYS A 55 -8.56 21.92 -13.51
C LYS A 55 -9.66 21.97 -12.44
N ASN A 56 -10.42 20.90 -12.26
CA ASN A 56 -11.66 20.96 -11.49
C ASN A 56 -11.79 19.92 -10.37
N ASN A 57 -11.06 18.80 -10.42
CA ASN A 57 -11.34 17.68 -9.54
C ASN A 57 -10.11 16.98 -8.96
N PHE A 58 -8.88 17.25 -9.45
CA PHE A 58 -7.66 16.62 -8.95
C PHE A 58 -6.55 17.65 -8.68
N PHE A 59 -6.11 17.71 -7.43
CA PHE A 59 -5.12 18.69 -6.97
C PHE A 59 -3.97 18.01 -6.24
N LEU A 60 -2.73 18.39 -6.53
CA LEU A 60 -1.54 17.90 -5.85
C LEU A 60 -0.95 18.95 -4.92
N HIS A 61 -0.57 18.50 -3.72
CA HIS A 61 0.08 19.31 -2.70
C HIS A 61 1.44 18.71 -2.35
N TYR A 62 2.44 19.55 -2.12
CA TYR A 62 3.67 19.12 -1.49
C TYR A 62 3.49 19.05 0.00
N GLY A 63 3.87 17.91 0.60
CA GLY A 63 3.82 17.70 2.04
C GLY A 63 4.48 16.39 2.42
N ASP A 64 4.81 16.25 3.68
CA ASP A 64 5.38 15.03 4.27
C ASP A 64 4.70 14.72 5.58
N VAL A 65 4.34 13.46 5.82
CA VAL A 65 3.71 13.04 7.09
C VAL A 65 4.70 13.10 8.27
N THR A 66 5.98 13.27 8.01
CA THR A 66 7.00 13.52 9.04
C THR A 66 7.07 14.97 9.52
N ASP A 67 6.38 15.89 8.81
CA ASP A 67 6.30 17.32 9.13
C ASP A 67 4.90 17.69 9.63
N SER A 68 4.77 17.95 10.92
CA SER A 68 3.51 18.29 11.59
C SER A 68 2.86 19.56 11.05
N ILE A 69 3.67 20.57 10.72
CA ILE A 69 3.17 21.86 10.21
C ILE A 69 2.61 21.68 8.81
N SER A 70 3.30 20.93 7.97
CA SER A 70 2.84 20.59 6.61
C SER A 70 1.50 19.85 6.66
N VAL A 71 1.39 18.80 7.48
CA VAL A 71 0.16 18.02 7.65
C VAL A 71 -1.00 18.89 8.10
N PHE A 72 -0.81 19.67 9.18
CA PHE A 72 -1.84 20.55 9.72
C PHE A 72 -2.29 21.60 8.69
N SER A 73 -1.34 22.27 8.04
CA SER A 73 -1.64 23.34 7.07
C SER A 73 -2.43 22.82 5.85
N ILE A 74 -2.09 21.64 5.35
CA ILE A 74 -2.80 21.01 4.23
C ILE A 74 -4.23 20.65 4.63
N ILE A 75 -4.43 19.98 5.77
CA ILE A 75 -5.77 19.59 6.23
C ILE A 75 -6.62 20.81 6.52
N ASN A 76 -6.07 21.84 7.17
CA ASN A 76 -6.78 23.08 7.49
C ASN A 76 -7.18 23.88 6.25
N LYS A 77 -6.32 23.90 5.23
CA LYS A 77 -6.60 24.57 3.94
C LYS A 77 -7.71 23.86 3.16
N ILE A 78 -7.68 22.52 3.11
CA ILE A 78 -8.57 21.72 2.27
C ILE A 78 -9.90 21.45 2.97
N LYS A 79 -9.88 21.20 4.30
CA LYS A 79 -11.04 20.78 5.10
C LYS A 79 -11.79 19.60 4.46
N PRO A 80 -11.12 18.46 4.23
CA PRO A 80 -11.70 17.34 3.49
C PRO A 80 -12.82 16.67 4.29
N ASP A 81 -13.71 15.96 3.59
CA ASP A 81 -14.71 15.07 4.21
C ASP A 81 -14.09 13.74 4.63
N GLU A 82 -13.11 13.26 3.84
CA GLU A 82 -12.47 11.95 4.03
C GLU A 82 -10.95 12.08 3.87
N ILE A 83 -10.19 11.47 4.79
CA ILE A 83 -8.73 11.36 4.71
C ILE A 83 -8.34 9.89 4.62
N TYR A 84 -7.51 9.57 3.63
CA TYR A 84 -6.90 8.25 3.44
C TYR A 84 -5.38 8.36 3.68
N ASN A 85 -4.90 7.76 4.77
CA ASN A 85 -3.46 7.68 5.04
C ASN A 85 -2.87 6.40 4.45
N LEU A 86 -2.31 6.54 3.25
CA LEU A 86 -1.59 5.49 2.52
C LEU A 86 -0.07 5.77 2.50
N ALA A 87 0.37 6.86 3.14
CA ALA A 87 1.79 7.20 3.22
C ALA A 87 2.52 6.22 4.14
N ALA A 88 3.61 5.67 3.67
CA ALA A 88 4.44 4.74 4.42
C ALA A 88 5.86 4.62 3.82
N GLN A 89 6.82 4.22 4.65
CA GLN A 89 8.00 3.49 4.25
C GLN A 89 7.60 2.00 4.24
N SER A 90 7.14 1.45 3.11
CA SER A 90 6.45 0.15 3.05
C SER A 90 7.36 -1.05 2.74
N HIS A 91 8.68 -0.85 2.64
CA HIS A 91 9.62 -1.92 2.34
C HIS A 91 10.16 -2.53 3.63
N VAL A 92 9.72 -3.75 3.97
CA VAL A 92 10.05 -4.44 5.23
C VAL A 92 11.56 -4.54 5.47
N ALA A 93 12.35 -4.97 4.46
CA ALA A 93 13.80 -5.08 4.64
C ALA A 93 14.46 -3.73 4.95
N VAL A 94 14.08 -2.66 4.25
CA VAL A 94 14.60 -1.30 4.49
C VAL A 94 14.27 -0.80 5.89
N SER A 95 13.20 -1.28 6.52
CA SER A 95 12.87 -0.86 7.89
C SER A 95 13.91 -1.29 8.94
N PHE A 96 14.71 -2.33 8.66
CA PHE A 96 15.83 -2.71 9.53
C PHE A 96 17.05 -1.79 9.37
N ASP A 97 17.25 -1.23 8.17
CA ASP A 97 18.32 -0.27 7.90
C ASP A 97 17.93 1.15 8.37
N LEU A 98 16.63 1.51 8.30
CA LEU A 98 16.10 2.84 8.62
C LEU A 98 14.93 2.77 9.61
N PRO A 99 15.11 2.21 10.83
CA PRO A 99 14.01 1.98 11.77
C PRO A 99 13.39 3.30 12.30
N GLU A 100 14.19 4.31 12.55
CA GLU A 100 13.73 5.62 13.02
C GLU A 100 12.89 6.33 11.96
N TYR A 101 13.36 6.39 10.71
CA TYR A 101 12.61 6.97 9.61
C TYR A 101 11.28 6.23 9.38
N THR A 102 11.31 4.90 9.44
CA THR A 102 10.10 4.06 9.32
C THR A 102 9.11 4.37 10.43
N SER A 103 9.56 4.45 11.68
CA SER A 103 8.72 4.80 12.83
C SER A 103 8.15 6.22 12.69
N ASN A 104 8.97 7.19 12.31
CA ASN A 104 8.54 8.58 12.16
C ASN A 104 7.48 8.75 11.05
N THR A 105 7.64 8.01 9.95
CA THR A 105 6.70 8.05 8.82
C THR A 105 5.42 7.25 9.13
N ASP A 106 5.56 5.98 9.51
CA ASP A 106 4.44 5.03 9.54
C ASP A 106 3.65 5.09 10.86
N ALA A 107 4.32 5.35 11.98
CA ALA A 107 3.69 5.48 13.29
C ALA A 107 3.30 6.93 13.59
N SER A 108 4.30 7.82 13.76
CA SER A 108 4.06 9.21 14.15
C SER A 108 3.32 10.00 13.06
N GLY A 109 3.45 9.61 11.77
CA GLY A 109 2.69 10.21 10.68
C GLY A 109 1.18 10.07 10.87
N ALA A 110 0.71 8.88 11.29
CA ALA A 110 -0.70 8.67 11.61
C ALA A 110 -1.18 9.55 12.77
N LEU A 111 -0.38 9.64 13.84
CA LEU A 111 -0.67 10.52 14.98
C LEU A 111 -0.81 11.99 14.56
N ARG A 112 0.09 12.52 13.73
CA ARG A 112 0.03 13.91 13.25
C ARG A 112 -1.24 14.22 12.47
N ILE A 113 -1.72 13.27 11.67
CA ILE A 113 -2.98 13.43 10.94
C ILE A 113 -4.16 13.42 11.90
N LEU A 114 -4.21 12.49 12.85
CA LEU A 114 -5.28 12.38 13.86
C LEU A 114 -5.33 13.63 14.74
N GLU A 115 -4.19 14.13 15.23
CA GLU A 115 -4.08 15.39 15.97
C GLU A 115 -4.64 16.57 15.18
N SER A 116 -4.31 16.65 13.89
CA SER A 116 -4.82 17.70 13.01
C SER A 116 -6.35 17.61 12.84
N ILE A 117 -6.90 16.40 12.71
CA ILE A 117 -8.35 16.18 12.61
C ILE A 117 -9.05 16.68 13.88
N VAL A 118 -8.55 16.32 15.07
CA VAL A 118 -9.14 16.74 16.36
C VAL A 118 -9.18 18.27 16.48
N LYS A 119 -8.11 18.96 16.05
CA LYS A 119 -7.99 20.42 16.15
C LYS A 119 -8.78 21.17 15.08
N ILE A 120 -8.99 20.60 13.91
CA ILE A 120 -9.60 21.29 12.76
C ILE A 120 -11.09 20.95 12.64
N ASN A 121 -11.44 19.66 12.52
CA ASN A 121 -12.81 19.21 12.35
C ASN A 121 -12.97 17.72 12.64
N LYS A 122 -13.55 17.36 13.77
CA LYS A 122 -13.80 15.98 14.18
C LYS A 122 -14.79 15.22 13.30
N LYS A 123 -15.48 15.88 12.36
CA LYS A 123 -16.41 15.23 11.40
C LYS A 123 -15.67 14.59 10.21
N ILE A 124 -14.37 14.88 10.04
CA ILE A 124 -13.55 14.27 9.00
C ILE A 124 -13.44 12.77 9.26
N LYS A 125 -13.80 11.95 8.28
CA LYS A 125 -13.61 10.51 8.35
C LYS A 125 -12.17 10.14 8.01
N PHE A 126 -11.56 9.26 8.80
CA PHE A 126 -10.17 8.88 8.66
C PHE A 126 -10.01 7.37 8.40
N TYR A 127 -9.25 7.02 7.37
CA TYR A 127 -8.82 5.67 7.07
C TYR A 127 -7.30 5.54 7.23
N GLN A 128 -6.87 4.59 8.05
CA GLN A 128 -5.46 4.20 8.22
C GLN A 128 -5.17 2.90 7.48
N ALA A 129 -4.20 2.92 6.58
CA ALA A 129 -3.69 1.71 5.95
C ALA A 129 -2.79 0.94 6.92
N GLY A 130 -3.31 -0.16 7.46
CA GLY A 130 -2.55 -1.16 8.20
C GLY A 130 -1.89 -2.18 7.27
N SER A 131 -1.39 -3.28 7.84
CA SER A 131 -0.68 -4.33 7.11
C SER A 131 -0.83 -5.68 7.81
N SER A 132 -0.87 -6.77 7.05
CA SER A 132 -0.76 -8.13 7.59
C SER A 132 0.58 -8.41 8.29
N GLU A 133 1.61 -7.59 8.05
CA GLU A 133 2.90 -7.64 8.78
C GLU A 133 2.75 -7.33 10.28
N MET A 134 1.61 -6.75 10.70
CA MET A 134 1.27 -6.57 12.11
C MET A 134 1.08 -7.92 12.81
N PHE A 135 0.51 -8.91 12.14
CA PHE A 135 0.35 -10.27 12.69
C PHE A 135 1.70 -10.97 12.91
N GLY A 136 2.69 -10.73 12.04
CA GLY A 136 4.07 -11.15 12.17
C GLY A 136 4.22 -12.67 12.40
N LYS A 137 4.60 -13.10 13.64
CA LYS A 137 4.59 -14.49 14.04
C LYS A 137 3.16 -14.88 14.38
N VAL A 138 2.45 -15.36 13.38
CA VAL A 138 1.03 -15.70 13.45
C VAL A 138 0.73 -16.69 14.56
N VAL A 139 -0.25 -16.38 15.42
CA VAL A 139 -0.66 -17.21 16.55
C VAL A 139 -1.90 -18.05 16.26
N GLU A 140 -2.68 -17.68 15.25
CA GLU A 140 -3.86 -18.42 14.80
C GLU A 140 -4.08 -18.26 13.28
N THR A 141 -4.77 -19.21 12.67
CA THR A 141 -5.08 -19.21 11.23
C THR A 141 -6.51 -19.73 11.02
N PRO A 142 -7.36 -19.07 10.22
CA PRO A 142 -7.11 -17.79 9.53
C PRO A 142 -7.07 -16.62 10.50
N GLN A 143 -6.33 -15.54 10.11
CA GLN A 143 -6.30 -14.29 10.88
C GLN A 143 -7.60 -13.51 10.68
N ASN A 144 -8.01 -12.80 11.73
CA ASN A 144 -9.16 -11.91 11.73
C ASN A 144 -8.88 -10.66 12.56
N GLU A 145 -9.83 -9.77 12.71
CA GLU A 145 -9.68 -8.48 13.40
C GLU A 145 -9.39 -8.62 14.90
N LYS A 146 -9.59 -9.80 15.50
CA LYS A 146 -9.30 -10.10 16.92
C LYS A 146 -7.98 -10.84 17.13
N THR A 147 -7.36 -11.31 16.04
CA THR A 147 -6.09 -12.03 16.10
C THR A 147 -5.00 -11.14 16.70
N PRO A 148 -4.31 -11.57 17.76
CA PRO A 148 -3.24 -10.79 18.38
C PRO A 148 -2.10 -10.47 17.42
N PHE A 149 -1.57 -9.25 17.50
CA PHE A 149 -0.40 -8.84 16.74
C PHE A 149 0.89 -9.28 17.41
N TYR A 150 1.82 -9.81 16.61
CA TYR A 150 3.18 -10.14 17.03
C TYR A 150 4.19 -9.75 15.93
N PRO A 151 4.38 -8.45 15.67
CA PRO A 151 5.19 -7.96 14.56
C PRO A 151 6.65 -8.44 14.64
N ARG A 152 7.29 -8.68 13.50
CA ARG A 152 8.65 -9.21 13.38
C ARG A 152 9.59 -8.29 12.63
N SER A 153 9.18 -7.02 12.42
CA SER A 153 9.99 -6.01 11.76
C SER A 153 9.69 -4.61 12.32
N PRO A 154 10.62 -3.65 12.23
CA PRO A 154 10.34 -2.26 12.60
C PRO A 154 9.14 -1.68 11.86
N TYR A 155 8.94 -2.05 10.60
CA TYR A 155 7.75 -1.71 9.82
C TYR A 155 6.46 -2.24 10.45
N GLY A 156 6.44 -3.53 10.80
CA GLY A 156 5.28 -4.15 11.47
C GLY A 156 4.96 -3.48 12.81
N VAL A 157 5.99 -3.17 13.61
CA VAL A 157 5.83 -2.46 14.89
C VAL A 157 5.26 -1.05 14.68
N ALA A 158 5.76 -0.30 13.70
CA ALA A 158 5.24 1.03 13.38
C ALA A 158 3.77 0.99 12.93
N LYS A 159 3.38 -0.04 12.16
CA LYS A 159 1.99 -0.25 11.74
C LYS A 159 1.09 -0.65 12.91
N VAL A 160 1.58 -1.43 13.89
CA VAL A 160 0.84 -1.73 15.13
C VAL A 160 0.61 -0.47 15.95
N TYR A 161 1.61 0.42 16.07
CA TYR A 161 1.40 1.72 16.71
C TYR A 161 0.31 2.52 16.00
N ALA A 162 0.39 2.65 14.65
CA ALA A 162 -0.59 3.38 13.86
C ALA A 162 -2.01 2.81 14.02
N TYR A 163 -2.14 1.50 14.11
CA TYR A 163 -3.40 0.79 14.38
C TYR A 163 -3.99 1.20 15.73
N TRP A 164 -3.21 1.05 16.80
CA TRP A 164 -3.70 1.33 18.14
C TRP A 164 -3.95 2.80 18.41
N ILE A 165 -3.13 3.70 17.88
CA ILE A 165 -3.38 5.14 18.03
C ILE A 165 -4.65 5.56 17.28
N THR A 166 -4.98 4.92 16.16
CA THR A 166 -6.24 5.16 15.44
C THR A 166 -7.45 4.74 16.28
N ILE A 167 -7.39 3.58 16.96
CA ILE A 167 -8.43 3.12 17.88
C ILE A 167 -8.54 4.08 19.07
N ASN A 168 -7.41 4.44 19.68
CA ASN A 168 -7.40 5.34 20.82
C ASN A 168 -8.08 6.68 20.50
N TYR A 169 -7.76 7.27 19.33
CA TYR A 169 -8.38 8.54 18.92
C TYR A 169 -9.86 8.39 18.56
N ARG A 170 -10.25 7.26 17.99
CA ARG A 170 -11.66 6.93 17.76
C ARG A 170 -12.45 6.95 19.07
N GLU A 171 -11.93 6.30 20.10
CA GLU A 171 -12.60 6.13 21.39
C GLU A 171 -12.50 7.39 22.26
N ALA A 172 -11.33 8.02 22.35
CA ALA A 172 -11.09 9.18 23.21
C ALA A 172 -11.72 10.48 22.69
N TYR A 173 -11.83 10.64 21.37
CA TYR A 173 -12.29 11.88 20.74
C TYR A 173 -13.56 11.74 19.93
N ASP A 174 -14.17 10.55 19.91
CA ASP A 174 -15.36 10.19 19.10
C ASP A 174 -15.15 10.46 17.61
N LEU A 175 -13.98 10.08 17.08
CA LEU A 175 -13.67 10.23 15.67
C LEU A 175 -14.22 9.07 14.85
N PHE A 176 -14.66 9.36 13.63
CA PHE A 176 -14.83 8.31 12.62
C PHE A 176 -13.46 7.90 12.07
N ALA A 177 -12.72 7.13 12.83
CA ALA A 177 -11.38 6.65 12.46
C ALA A 177 -11.36 5.12 12.37
N THR A 178 -10.80 4.58 11.28
CA THR A 178 -10.85 3.15 10.93
C THR A 178 -9.50 2.65 10.46
N ASN A 179 -9.23 1.37 10.68
CA ASN A 179 -8.08 0.68 10.11
C ASN A 179 -8.51 -0.36 9.07
N GLY A 180 -7.75 -0.46 7.97
CA GLY A 180 -7.77 -1.63 7.11
C GLY A 180 -6.51 -2.44 7.33
N ILE A 181 -6.62 -3.71 7.74
CA ILE A 181 -5.51 -4.63 7.88
C ILE A 181 -5.30 -5.32 6.53
N LEU A 182 -4.42 -4.74 5.72
CA LEU A 182 -4.25 -5.13 4.33
C LEU A 182 -3.30 -6.31 4.19
N PHE A 183 -3.76 -7.37 3.55
CA PHE A 183 -2.87 -8.40 3.00
C PHE A 183 -2.19 -7.91 1.72
N ASN A 184 -1.24 -8.67 1.18
CA ASN A 184 -0.51 -8.24 0.01
C ASN A 184 -1.45 -8.02 -1.19
N HIS A 185 -1.27 -6.92 -1.88
CA HIS A 185 -2.06 -6.61 -3.07
C HIS A 185 -1.17 -5.98 -4.14
N GLU A 186 -1.37 -6.42 -5.33
CA GLU A 186 -0.45 -6.26 -6.43
C GLU A 186 -1.15 -5.67 -7.65
N SER A 187 -0.37 -5.09 -8.55
CA SER A 187 -0.87 -4.58 -9.82
C SER A 187 0.29 -4.24 -10.76
N PRO A 188 0.03 -3.85 -12.02
CA PRO A 188 1.05 -3.25 -12.90
C PRO A 188 1.73 -2.00 -12.32
N LEU A 189 1.11 -1.32 -11.35
CA LEU A 189 1.65 -0.13 -10.69
C LEU A 189 2.45 -0.45 -9.40
N ARG A 190 2.62 -1.72 -9.05
CA ARG A 190 3.43 -2.13 -7.89
C ARG A 190 4.86 -1.63 -8.04
N GLY A 191 5.49 -1.25 -6.92
CA GLY A 191 6.91 -0.87 -6.92
C GLY A 191 7.81 -2.02 -7.43
N GLU A 192 8.80 -1.71 -8.25
CA GLU A 192 9.61 -2.71 -8.98
C GLU A 192 10.47 -3.59 -8.08
N THR A 193 10.77 -3.13 -6.87
CA THR A 193 11.53 -3.88 -5.85
C THR A 193 10.70 -4.93 -5.12
N PHE A 194 9.36 -4.87 -5.20
CA PHE A 194 8.49 -5.88 -4.59
C PHE A 194 8.46 -7.17 -5.42
N VAL A 195 8.35 -8.29 -4.71
CA VAL A 195 8.61 -9.63 -5.26
C VAL A 195 7.87 -9.94 -6.55
N THR A 196 6.57 -9.66 -6.62
CA THR A 196 5.75 -9.95 -7.81
C THR A 196 6.18 -9.12 -9.01
N ARG A 197 6.34 -7.81 -8.84
CA ARG A 197 6.76 -6.91 -9.91
C ARG A 197 8.21 -7.21 -10.35
N LYS A 198 9.10 -7.46 -9.39
CA LYS A 198 10.48 -7.91 -9.66
C LYS A 198 10.53 -9.15 -10.53
N ILE A 199 9.71 -10.17 -10.21
CA ILE A 199 9.63 -11.42 -10.98
C ILE A 199 9.15 -11.14 -12.41
N VAL A 200 8.06 -10.40 -12.57
CA VAL A 200 7.50 -10.10 -13.89
C VAL A 200 8.52 -9.36 -14.77
N ILE A 201 9.12 -8.28 -14.26
CA ILE A 201 10.10 -7.48 -15.00
C ILE A 201 11.31 -8.33 -15.40
N ALA A 202 11.89 -9.10 -14.46
CA ALA A 202 13.06 -9.90 -14.72
C ALA A 202 12.78 -11.02 -15.75
N LEU A 203 11.67 -11.73 -15.61
CA LEU A 203 11.32 -12.80 -16.56
C LEU A 203 10.99 -12.27 -17.96
N CYS A 204 10.35 -11.10 -18.06
CA CYS A 204 10.15 -10.44 -19.35
C CYS A 204 11.49 -10.04 -20.00
N LYS A 205 12.43 -9.47 -19.24
CA LYS A 205 13.77 -9.15 -19.75
C LYS A 205 14.51 -10.39 -20.23
N ILE A 206 14.49 -11.48 -19.43
CA ILE A 206 15.10 -12.77 -19.80
C ILE A 206 14.45 -13.34 -21.08
N PHE A 207 13.14 -13.27 -21.20
CA PHE A 207 12.40 -13.69 -22.38
C PHE A 207 12.82 -12.92 -23.64
N LEU A 208 13.08 -11.62 -23.49
CA LEU A 208 13.55 -10.73 -24.56
C LEU A 208 15.05 -10.87 -24.87
N GLY A 209 15.74 -11.81 -24.22
CA GLY A 209 17.14 -12.13 -24.53
C GLY A 209 18.19 -11.55 -23.56
N SER A 210 17.77 -10.93 -22.44
CA SER A 210 18.72 -10.51 -21.41
C SER A 210 19.43 -11.71 -20.79
N SER A 211 20.73 -11.56 -20.52
CA SER A 211 21.53 -12.55 -19.79
C SER A 211 21.42 -12.42 -18.26
N GLU A 212 20.61 -11.47 -17.76
CA GLU A 212 20.40 -11.27 -16.32
C GLU A 212 19.81 -12.52 -15.66
N LYS A 213 20.14 -12.72 -14.39
CA LYS A 213 19.57 -13.77 -13.55
C LYS A 213 18.63 -13.18 -12.53
N LEU A 214 17.49 -13.83 -12.31
CA LEU A 214 16.57 -13.46 -11.25
C LEU A 214 16.99 -14.17 -9.96
N TYR A 215 17.37 -13.38 -8.94
CA TYR A 215 17.67 -13.88 -7.59
C TYR A 215 16.46 -13.64 -6.69
N LEU A 216 16.00 -14.72 -6.05
CA LEU A 216 14.87 -14.72 -5.11
C LEU A 216 15.31 -15.32 -3.77
N GLY A 217 14.67 -14.89 -2.69
CA GLY A 217 14.81 -15.52 -1.37
C GLY A 217 14.06 -16.86 -1.31
N ASN A 218 13.35 -17.10 -0.20
CA ASN A 218 12.57 -18.33 -0.02
C ASN A 218 11.37 -18.38 -0.99
N ILE A 219 11.50 -19.17 -2.04
CA ILE A 219 10.47 -19.34 -3.08
C ILE A 219 9.25 -20.14 -2.62
N TYR A 220 9.34 -20.84 -1.48
CA TYR A 220 8.22 -21.58 -0.90
C TYR A 220 7.37 -20.75 0.07
N SER A 221 7.79 -19.52 0.39
CA SER A 221 6.98 -18.61 1.19
C SER A 221 5.64 -18.36 0.52
N LYS A 222 4.57 -18.56 1.28
CA LYS A 222 3.21 -18.31 0.82
C LYS A 222 2.78 -16.89 1.16
N ARG A 223 1.99 -16.31 0.28
CA ARG A 223 1.37 -14.98 0.45
C ARG A 223 -0.05 -15.00 -0.08
N ASP A 224 -0.93 -14.28 0.60
CA ASP A 224 -2.21 -13.88 0.03
C ASP A 224 -1.94 -12.68 -0.89
N TRP A 225 -2.29 -12.79 -2.15
CA TRP A 225 -2.15 -11.70 -3.13
C TRP A 225 -3.50 -11.38 -3.74
N GLY A 226 -4.02 -10.19 -3.44
CA GLY A 226 -5.17 -9.63 -4.12
C GLY A 226 -4.79 -8.61 -5.19
N HIS A 227 -5.77 -8.02 -5.86
CA HIS A 227 -5.56 -6.91 -6.79
C HIS A 227 -5.79 -5.56 -6.10
N ALA A 228 -4.90 -4.59 -6.33
CA ALA A 228 -4.94 -3.29 -5.64
C ALA A 228 -6.26 -2.53 -5.87
N GLU A 229 -6.92 -2.71 -7.01
CA GLU A 229 -8.20 -2.08 -7.30
C GLU A 229 -9.31 -2.54 -6.35
N ASP A 230 -9.36 -3.84 -6.01
CA ASP A 230 -10.33 -4.37 -5.05
C ASP A 230 -10.09 -3.81 -3.64
N TYR A 231 -8.82 -3.64 -3.29
CA TYR A 231 -8.43 -3.11 -1.98
C TYR A 231 -8.83 -1.63 -1.81
N VAL A 232 -8.63 -0.80 -2.84
CA VAL A 232 -9.07 0.61 -2.74
C VAL A 232 -10.59 0.76 -2.72
N ILE A 233 -11.33 -0.15 -3.38
CA ILE A 233 -12.78 -0.22 -3.27
C ILE A 233 -13.19 -0.55 -1.82
N ALA A 234 -12.48 -1.49 -1.17
CA ALA A 234 -12.71 -1.83 0.23
C ALA A 234 -12.42 -0.64 1.16
N MET A 235 -11.28 0.08 0.97
CA MET A 235 -10.94 1.29 1.71
C MET A 235 -12.08 2.33 1.67
N TRP A 236 -12.59 2.59 0.48
CA TRP A 236 -13.72 3.52 0.33
C TRP A 236 -14.98 2.99 1.01
N LYS A 237 -15.35 1.72 0.83
CA LYS A 237 -16.54 1.12 1.45
C LYS A 237 -16.49 1.19 2.98
N ILE A 238 -15.32 1.04 3.59
CA ILE A 238 -15.11 1.15 5.04
C ILE A 238 -15.51 2.54 5.53
N LEU A 239 -15.09 3.61 4.86
CA LEU A 239 -15.48 4.98 5.23
C LEU A 239 -16.95 5.33 4.95
N GLN A 240 -17.67 4.51 4.15
CA GLN A 240 -19.11 4.71 3.92
C GLN A 240 -19.99 4.01 4.95
N LYS A 241 -19.42 3.26 5.90
CA LYS A 241 -20.17 2.62 6.99
C LYS A 241 -20.74 3.66 7.95
N ASN A 242 -21.78 3.24 8.70
CA ASN A 242 -22.42 4.11 9.70
C ASN A 242 -21.59 4.23 10.99
N LYS A 243 -20.78 3.21 11.31
CA LYS A 243 -19.92 3.17 12.51
C LYS A 243 -18.49 2.85 12.12
N PRO A 244 -17.49 3.47 12.77
CA PRO A 244 -16.09 3.15 12.54
C PRO A 244 -15.76 1.77 13.12
N GLN A 245 -15.14 0.92 12.30
CA GLN A 245 -14.66 -0.43 12.67
C GLN A 245 -13.40 -0.72 11.89
N ASP A 246 -12.64 -1.70 12.35
CA ASP A 246 -11.44 -2.19 11.67
C ASP A 246 -11.78 -3.44 10.86
N TYR A 247 -11.07 -3.66 9.76
CA TYR A 247 -11.37 -4.73 8.81
C TYR A 247 -10.10 -5.39 8.29
N VAL A 248 -10.06 -6.71 8.29
CA VAL A 248 -9.09 -7.48 7.51
C VAL A 248 -9.51 -7.47 6.04
N ILE A 249 -8.56 -7.16 5.14
CA ILE A 249 -8.78 -7.16 3.70
C ILE A 249 -7.79 -8.14 3.07
N SER A 250 -8.32 -9.26 2.57
CA SER A 250 -7.57 -10.36 1.98
C SER A 250 -8.30 -10.95 0.78
N SER A 251 -7.63 -11.82 0.01
CA SER A 251 -8.24 -12.60 -1.07
C SER A 251 -8.71 -13.99 -0.62
N ASP A 252 -8.37 -14.37 0.61
CA ASP A 252 -8.61 -15.69 1.21
C ASP A 252 -7.92 -16.85 0.45
N LYS A 253 -6.89 -16.53 -0.34
CA LYS A 253 -6.10 -17.51 -1.11
C LYS A 253 -4.62 -17.25 -0.95
N GLN A 254 -3.86 -18.33 -0.77
CA GLN A 254 -2.41 -18.24 -0.62
C GLN A 254 -1.70 -18.95 -1.77
N TYR A 255 -0.65 -18.30 -2.28
CA TYR A 255 0.21 -18.85 -3.32
C TYR A 255 1.68 -18.72 -2.91
N SER A 256 2.51 -19.69 -3.31
CA SER A 256 3.96 -19.59 -3.09
C SER A 256 4.60 -18.66 -4.14
N VAL A 257 5.74 -18.10 -3.78
CA VAL A 257 6.57 -17.33 -4.75
C VAL A 257 6.94 -18.19 -5.96
N LYS A 258 7.25 -19.48 -5.74
CA LYS A 258 7.54 -20.44 -6.80
C LYS A 258 6.37 -20.60 -7.78
N TYR A 259 5.14 -20.76 -7.23
CA TYR A 259 3.93 -20.81 -8.06
C TYR A 259 3.79 -19.57 -8.94
N PHE A 260 4.06 -18.39 -8.39
CA PHE A 260 3.99 -17.14 -9.14
C PHE A 260 5.03 -17.07 -10.28
N VAL A 261 6.27 -17.54 -10.02
CA VAL A 261 7.29 -17.67 -11.07
C VAL A 261 6.84 -18.60 -12.17
N ASP A 262 6.33 -19.79 -11.80
CA ASP A 262 5.83 -20.79 -12.76
C ASP A 262 4.67 -20.24 -13.61
N LEU A 263 3.76 -19.47 -12.97
CA LEU A 263 2.63 -18.83 -13.66
C LEU A 263 3.12 -17.80 -14.69
N VAL A 264 4.05 -16.92 -14.32
CA VAL A 264 4.61 -15.92 -15.25
C VAL A 264 5.35 -16.61 -16.40
N CYS A 265 6.15 -17.63 -16.10
CA CYS A 265 6.82 -18.43 -17.12
C CYS A 265 5.82 -19.09 -18.10
N LYS A 266 4.75 -19.67 -17.57
CA LYS A 266 3.67 -20.26 -18.38
C LYS A 266 3.04 -19.23 -19.33
N LEU A 267 2.73 -18.03 -18.82
CA LEU A 267 2.16 -16.96 -19.63
C LEU A 267 3.09 -16.45 -20.74
N LEU A 268 4.41 -16.49 -20.48
CA LEU A 268 5.45 -16.14 -21.47
C LEU A 268 5.79 -17.30 -22.43
N GLY A 269 5.17 -18.48 -22.28
CA GLY A 269 5.53 -19.66 -23.07
C GLY A 269 6.89 -20.28 -22.70
N ILE A 270 7.44 -19.93 -21.53
CA ILE A 270 8.70 -20.45 -21.02
C ILE A 270 8.48 -21.82 -20.37
N LYS A 271 9.14 -22.86 -20.84
CA LYS A 271 9.20 -24.14 -20.16
C LYS A 271 10.30 -24.11 -19.09
N LEU A 272 9.92 -23.85 -17.84
CA LEU A 272 10.84 -23.80 -16.70
C LEU A 272 11.02 -25.21 -16.11
N VAL A 273 12.27 -25.57 -15.80
CA VAL A 273 12.62 -26.82 -15.12
C VAL A 273 13.43 -26.48 -13.86
N TRP A 274 12.94 -26.89 -12.71
CA TRP A 274 13.63 -26.70 -11.44
C TRP A 274 14.61 -27.84 -11.18
N LYS A 275 15.83 -27.51 -10.67
CA LYS A 275 16.87 -28.46 -10.28
C LYS A 275 17.51 -28.03 -8.99
N GLY A 276 17.90 -29.01 -8.15
CA GLY A 276 18.48 -28.76 -6.82
C GLY A 276 17.43 -28.61 -5.74
N SER A 277 17.88 -28.21 -4.54
CA SER A 277 17.00 -28.00 -3.37
C SER A 277 17.56 -26.89 -2.48
N GLY A 278 16.70 -26.27 -1.66
CA GLY A 278 17.06 -25.19 -0.75
C GLY A 278 17.72 -24.01 -1.46
N ILE A 279 18.83 -23.49 -0.92
CA ILE A 279 19.56 -22.34 -1.51
C ILE A 279 20.26 -22.67 -2.85
N LYS A 280 20.39 -23.96 -3.18
CA LYS A 280 20.96 -24.44 -4.45
C LYS A 280 19.89 -24.69 -5.52
N GLU A 281 18.60 -24.49 -5.21
CA GLU A 281 17.53 -24.70 -6.19
C GLU A 281 17.59 -23.60 -7.27
N LYS A 282 17.52 -24.02 -8.52
CA LYS A 282 17.61 -23.15 -9.70
C LYS A 282 16.55 -23.53 -10.73
N GLY A 283 15.91 -22.52 -11.31
CA GLY A 283 15.03 -22.68 -12.46
C GLY A 283 15.82 -22.51 -13.77
N TYR A 284 15.66 -23.44 -14.67
CA TYR A 284 16.29 -23.42 -15.99
C TYR A 284 15.25 -23.32 -17.09
N TRP A 285 15.42 -22.36 -17.98
CA TRP A 285 14.60 -22.29 -19.20
C TRP A 285 15.13 -23.28 -20.23
N LYS A 286 14.35 -24.33 -20.50
CA LYS A 286 14.63 -25.25 -21.58
C LYS A 286 14.22 -24.59 -22.90
N LYS A 287 15.15 -23.87 -23.57
CA LYS A 287 14.93 -23.44 -24.97
C LYS A 287 14.71 -24.66 -25.82
N LYS A 288 13.67 -24.69 -26.68
CA LYS A 288 13.64 -25.62 -27.79
C LYS A 288 14.84 -25.28 -28.66
N ASN A 289 15.71 -26.26 -28.90
CA ASN A 289 16.61 -26.20 -30.03
C ASN A 289 15.71 -26.13 -31.29
N ILE A 290 15.71 -24.98 -31.96
CA ILE A 290 15.12 -24.81 -33.28
C ILE A 290 16.15 -25.33 -34.25
#